data_afd9523ec64940d382398189df547e04
#
_entry.id   afd9523ec64940d382398189df547e04
#
_cell.length_a   1.000
_cell.length_b   1.000
_cell.length_c   1.000
_cell.angle_alpha   90.00
_cell.angle_beta   90.00
_cell.angle_gamma   90.00
#
_symmetry.space_group_name_H-M   'P 1'
#
loop_
_entity.id
_entity.type
_entity.pdbx_description
1 polymer ?
#
loop_
_entity_poly.entity_id
_entity_poly.type
_entity_poly.pdbx_seq_one_letter_code
_entity_poly.pdbx_strand_id
1 'polypeptide(L)'
;MEDLNDLAARRAAFRDGKQRLLAAFEQRPRATPAAARALLRHLARHVDAQLRSLWAQAGLPAQAALVAVGGYGRGELFPHSDVDVLLLLPDDAESHRPGPLKDALERFITTCWDIGLEIGSSVRTLAECLSEAQGDVTVMTALLEARPIAGPPARFQDLQAAIAQ
;
A
#
# COMPACT_ATOMS: atom_id res chain seq x y z
N MET A 1 23.42 -0.80 14.34
CA MET A 1 22.80 -0.36 15.62
C MET A 1 21.91 0.87 15.41
N GLU A 2 22.25 1.77 14.50
CA GLU A 2 21.45 2.93 14.09
C GLU A 2 20.12 2.50 13.42
N ASP A 3 20.18 1.53 12.51
CA ASP A 3 18.99 1.02 11.80
C ASP A 3 17.91 0.39 12.71
N LEU A 4 18.32 -0.33 13.76
CA LEU A 4 17.37 -0.95 14.69
C LEU A 4 16.65 0.08 15.58
N ASN A 5 17.35 1.15 15.97
CA ASN A 5 16.76 2.26 16.73
C ASN A 5 15.76 3.06 15.88
N ASP A 6 16.08 3.31 14.60
CA ASP A 6 15.18 3.98 13.66
C ASP A 6 13.92 3.14 13.41
N LEU A 7 14.07 1.84 13.21
CA LEU A 7 12.95 0.92 13.01
C LEU A 7 12.01 0.86 14.23
N ALA A 8 12.57 0.78 15.44
CA ALA A 8 11.79 0.79 16.67
C ALA A 8 11.04 2.12 16.86
N ALA A 9 11.69 3.24 16.56
CA ALA A 9 11.07 4.57 16.62
C ALA A 9 9.93 4.71 15.59
N ARG A 10 10.12 4.23 14.36
CA ARG A 10 9.08 4.21 13.32
C ARG A 10 7.88 3.35 13.71
N ARG A 11 8.14 2.17 14.26
CA ARG A 11 7.09 1.27 14.78
C ARG A 11 6.27 1.95 15.87
N ALA A 12 6.94 2.58 16.83
CA ALA A 12 6.27 3.33 17.90
C ALA A 12 5.44 4.49 17.32
N ALA A 13 6.01 5.30 16.45
CA ALA A 13 5.32 6.44 15.83
C ALA A 13 4.09 6.01 15.01
N PHE A 14 4.20 4.91 14.25
CA PHE A 14 3.10 4.34 13.48
C PHE A 14 1.96 3.88 14.39
N ARG A 15 2.28 3.07 15.40
CA ARG A 15 1.31 2.59 16.40
C ARG A 15 0.63 3.74 17.13
N ASP A 16 1.41 4.69 17.62
CA ASP A 16 0.89 5.81 18.42
C ASP A 16 0.01 6.75 17.57
N GLY A 17 0.36 6.92 16.28
CA GLY A 17 -0.47 7.65 15.33
C GLY A 17 -1.83 6.99 15.12
N LYS A 18 -1.86 5.67 14.92
CA LYS A 18 -3.10 4.90 14.81
C LYS A 18 -3.94 4.98 16.09
N GLN A 19 -3.31 4.81 17.25
CA GLN A 19 -4.01 4.89 18.54
C GLN A 19 -4.63 6.27 18.79
N ARG A 20 -3.93 7.37 18.45
CA ARG A 20 -4.50 8.72 18.56
C ARG A 20 -5.74 8.92 17.71
N LEU A 21 -5.77 8.39 16.49
CA LEU A 21 -6.94 8.46 15.61
C LEU A 21 -8.14 7.70 16.18
N LEU A 22 -7.91 6.51 16.73
CA LEU A 22 -8.95 5.69 17.35
C LEU A 22 -9.49 6.35 18.62
N ALA A 23 -8.60 6.79 19.52
CA ALA A 23 -8.98 7.46 20.76
C ALA A 23 -9.78 8.76 20.50
N ALA A 24 -9.39 9.55 19.52
CA ALA A 24 -10.12 10.75 19.12
C ALA A 24 -11.53 10.44 18.61
N PHE A 25 -11.75 9.28 18.02
CA PHE A 25 -13.08 8.83 17.60
C PHE A 25 -13.90 8.33 18.78
N GLU A 26 -13.32 7.54 19.68
CA GLU A 26 -13.98 6.98 20.87
C GLU A 26 -14.44 8.08 21.86
N GLN A 27 -13.68 9.17 21.96
CA GLN A 27 -14.01 10.30 22.84
C GLN A 27 -15.15 11.18 22.31
N ARG A 28 -15.70 10.91 21.13
CA ARG A 28 -16.81 11.67 20.58
C ARG A 28 -18.11 11.38 21.34
N PRO A 29 -18.91 12.40 21.65
CA PRO A 29 -20.20 12.21 22.36
C PRO A 29 -21.20 11.36 21.59
N ARG A 30 -21.10 11.37 20.25
CA ARG A 30 -21.92 10.55 19.34
C ARG A 30 -21.11 10.06 18.16
N ALA A 31 -21.14 8.76 17.91
CA ALA A 31 -20.65 8.17 16.67
C ALA A 31 -21.69 8.43 15.56
N THR A 32 -21.29 9.15 14.51
CA THR A 32 -22.12 9.37 13.33
C THR A 32 -21.49 8.65 12.12
N PRO A 33 -22.28 8.27 11.09
CA PRO A 33 -21.71 7.69 9.88
C PRO A 33 -20.64 8.57 9.22
N ALA A 34 -20.80 9.89 9.26
CA ALA A 34 -19.82 10.85 8.74
C ALA A 34 -18.51 10.82 9.55
N ALA A 35 -18.61 10.74 10.88
CA ALA A 35 -17.44 10.64 11.76
C ALA A 35 -16.70 9.30 11.55
N ALA A 36 -17.44 8.19 11.38
CA ALA A 36 -16.85 6.89 11.09
C ALA A 36 -16.09 6.91 9.75
N ARG A 37 -16.70 7.43 8.69
CA ARG A 37 -16.01 7.57 7.39
C ARG A 37 -14.77 8.46 7.47
N ALA A 38 -14.84 9.54 8.26
CA ALA A 38 -13.68 10.41 8.47
C ALA A 38 -12.52 9.65 9.15
N LEU A 39 -12.82 8.81 10.17
CA LEU A 39 -11.83 7.94 10.80
C LEU A 39 -11.17 7.00 9.78
N LEU A 40 -11.98 6.29 8.97
CA LEU A 40 -11.46 5.34 7.97
C LEU A 40 -10.51 6.03 6.96
N ARG A 41 -10.86 7.25 6.53
CA ARG A 41 -9.98 8.05 5.66
C ARG A 41 -8.72 8.54 6.36
N HIS A 42 -8.80 8.91 7.63
CA HIS A 42 -7.62 9.31 8.39
C HIS A 42 -6.67 8.13 8.63
N LEU A 43 -7.20 6.93 8.90
CA LEU A 43 -6.40 5.71 9.01
C LEU A 43 -5.72 5.39 7.67
N ALA A 44 -6.44 5.47 6.54
CA ALA A 44 -5.86 5.27 5.23
C ALA A 44 -4.72 6.27 4.93
N ARG A 45 -4.92 7.56 5.22
CA ARG A 45 -3.87 8.59 5.04
C ARG A 45 -2.66 8.38 5.94
N HIS A 46 -2.87 7.89 7.17
CA HIS A 46 -1.79 7.57 8.09
C HIS A 46 -0.92 6.43 7.54
N VAL A 47 -1.55 5.39 7.00
CA VAL A 47 -0.86 4.29 6.31
C VAL A 47 -0.17 4.76 5.03
N ASP A 48 -0.84 5.55 4.19
CA ASP A 48 -0.27 6.14 2.97
C ASP A 48 1.04 6.88 3.25
N ALA A 49 1.09 7.66 4.32
CA ALA A 49 2.28 8.43 4.68
C ALA A 49 3.47 7.49 5.02
N GLN A 50 3.22 6.41 5.74
CA GLN A 50 4.25 5.42 6.05
C GLN A 50 4.72 4.68 4.80
N LEU A 51 3.80 4.22 3.97
CA LEU A 51 4.13 3.52 2.74
C LEU A 51 4.95 4.39 1.78
N ARG A 52 4.61 5.67 1.62
CA ARG A 52 5.41 6.61 0.81
C ARG A 52 6.81 6.79 1.35
N SER A 53 6.96 6.92 2.67
CA SER A 53 8.27 7.06 3.32
C SER A 53 9.14 5.84 3.12
N LEU A 54 8.58 4.63 3.30
CA LEU A 54 9.29 3.37 3.10
C LEU A 54 9.63 3.13 1.63
N TRP A 55 8.71 3.45 0.72
CA TRP A 55 8.92 3.33 -0.72
C TRP A 55 10.11 4.17 -1.20
N ALA A 56 10.20 5.41 -0.74
CA ALA A 56 11.29 6.32 -1.10
C ALA A 56 12.67 5.80 -0.65
N GLN A 57 12.72 4.94 0.36
CA GLN A 57 13.95 4.38 0.92
C GLN A 57 14.27 2.97 0.39
N ALA A 58 13.33 2.33 -0.28
CA ALA A 58 13.46 0.92 -0.68
C ALA A 58 14.47 0.67 -1.80
N GLY A 59 14.87 1.70 -2.56
CA GLY A 59 15.77 1.56 -3.70
C GLY A 59 15.16 0.83 -4.89
N LEU A 60 13.84 0.92 -5.04
CA LEU A 60 13.10 0.32 -6.15
C LEU A 60 13.30 1.11 -7.46
N PRO A 61 13.11 0.50 -8.63
CA PRO A 61 13.23 1.19 -9.92
C PRO A 61 12.33 2.42 -9.99
N ALA A 62 12.83 3.50 -10.58
CA ALA A 62 12.08 4.76 -10.71
C ALA A 62 10.78 4.62 -11.52
N GLN A 63 10.68 3.60 -12.38
CA GLN A 63 9.50 3.28 -13.17
C GLN A 63 8.48 2.41 -12.42
N ALA A 64 8.85 1.86 -11.26
CA ALA A 64 7.93 1.10 -10.43
C ALA A 64 6.93 2.02 -9.70
N ALA A 65 5.73 1.53 -9.45
CA ALA A 65 4.70 2.26 -8.71
C ALA A 65 4.12 1.40 -7.59
N LEU A 66 3.76 2.05 -6.49
CA LEU A 66 3.01 1.47 -5.38
C LEU A 66 1.55 1.89 -5.49
N VAL A 67 0.67 0.92 -5.52
CA VAL A 67 -0.75 1.10 -5.76
C VAL A 67 -1.55 0.46 -4.63
N ALA A 68 -2.49 1.18 -4.03
CA ALA A 68 -3.49 0.63 -3.13
C ALA A 68 -4.57 -0.06 -3.95
N VAL A 69 -4.99 -1.25 -3.55
CA VAL A 69 -6.01 -2.04 -4.26
C VAL A 69 -7.11 -2.50 -3.30
N GLY A 70 -8.20 -3.03 -3.84
CA GLY A 70 -9.31 -3.53 -3.05
C GLY A 70 -9.90 -2.49 -2.09
N GLY A 71 -10.26 -2.91 -0.89
CA GLY A 71 -10.85 -2.03 0.12
C GLY A 71 -9.99 -0.82 0.47
N TYR A 72 -8.68 -1.01 0.57
CA TYR A 72 -7.73 0.06 0.81
C TYR A 72 -7.62 1.03 -0.39
N GLY A 73 -7.82 0.54 -1.61
CA GLY A 73 -7.86 1.36 -2.83
C GLY A 73 -8.94 2.45 -2.79
N ARG A 74 -10.08 2.20 -2.16
CA ARG A 74 -11.15 3.21 -1.97
C ARG A 74 -10.77 4.38 -1.05
N GLY A 75 -9.59 4.34 -0.41
CA GLY A 75 -9.14 5.36 0.53
C GLY A 75 -9.81 5.28 1.90
N GLU A 76 -10.38 4.14 2.23
CA GLU A 76 -11.01 3.84 3.50
C GLU A 76 -10.35 2.60 4.11
N LEU A 77 -9.86 2.69 5.33
CA LEU A 77 -9.18 1.60 6.02
C LEU A 77 -9.83 1.35 7.37
N PHE A 78 -10.34 0.14 7.57
CA PHE A 78 -10.84 -0.27 8.87
C PHE A 78 -9.69 -0.55 9.84
N PRO A 79 -9.88 -0.37 11.16
CA PRO A 79 -8.80 -0.49 12.16
C PRO A 79 -8.03 -1.80 12.15
N HIS A 80 -8.66 -2.90 11.72
CA HIS A 80 -8.11 -4.26 11.72
C HIS A 80 -8.11 -4.92 10.32
N SER A 81 -8.30 -4.13 9.26
CA SER A 81 -8.19 -4.63 7.89
C SER A 81 -6.76 -4.68 7.44
N ASP A 82 -6.47 -5.66 6.60
CA ASP A 82 -5.22 -5.74 5.84
C ASP A 82 -5.07 -4.54 4.91
N VAL A 83 -3.84 -4.19 4.63
CA VAL A 83 -3.48 -3.11 3.69
C VAL A 83 -3.05 -3.74 2.39
N ASP A 84 -3.98 -3.86 1.43
CA ASP A 84 -3.70 -4.50 0.15
C ASP A 84 -2.98 -3.54 -0.80
N VAL A 85 -1.80 -3.93 -1.25
CA VAL A 85 -0.96 -3.16 -2.16
C VAL A 85 -0.49 -3.98 -3.34
N LEU A 86 -0.39 -3.32 -4.48
CA LEU A 86 0.25 -3.82 -5.70
C LEU A 86 1.55 -3.04 -5.91
N LEU A 87 2.67 -3.77 -5.99
CA LEU A 87 3.95 -3.27 -6.46
C LEU A 87 3.98 -3.47 -7.98
N LEU A 88 3.64 -2.43 -8.72
CA LEU A 88 3.55 -2.45 -10.17
C LEU A 88 4.92 -2.18 -10.78
N LEU A 89 5.51 -3.19 -11.37
CA LEU A 89 6.86 -3.17 -11.93
C LEU A 89 6.89 -2.77 -13.41
N PRO A 90 8.05 -2.31 -13.92
CA PRO A 90 8.30 -2.19 -15.36
C PRO A 90 8.08 -3.53 -16.07
N ASP A 91 7.73 -3.48 -17.36
CA ASP A 91 7.35 -4.69 -18.12
C ASP A 91 8.52 -5.65 -18.39
N ASP A 92 9.76 -5.13 -18.33
CA ASP A 92 11.02 -5.87 -18.45
C ASP A 92 11.58 -6.34 -17.10
N ALA A 93 10.85 -6.13 -16.00
CA ALA A 93 11.31 -6.47 -14.66
C ALA A 93 11.26 -8.00 -14.42
N GLU A 94 12.36 -8.53 -13.96
CA GLU A 94 12.52 -9.94 -13.61
C GLU A 94 12.51 -10.13 -12.08
N SER A 95 11.35 -9.87 -11.45
CA SER A 95 11.19 -9.92 -9.98
C SER A 95 11.40 -11.31 -9.38
N HIS A 96 11.25 -12.36 -10.18
CA HIS A 96 11.40 -13.75 -9.73
C HIS A 96 12.86 -14.22 -9.70
N ARG A 97 13.76 -13.51 -10.38
CA ARG A 97 15.19 -13.85 -10.41
C ARG A 97 15.90 -13.28 -9.19
N PRO A 98 16.83 -14.03 -8.58
CA PRO A 98 17.71 -13.49 -7.54
C PRO A 98 18.47 -12.26 -8.06
N GLY A 99 18.48 -11.19 -7.28
CA GLY A 99 19.18 -9.97 -7.65
C GLY A 99 18.66 -8.73 -6.91
N PRO A 100 19.23 -7.56 -7.21
CA PRO A 100 18.97 -6.33 -6.48
C PRO A 100 17.49 -5.92 -6.42
N LEU A 101 16.73 -6.21 -7.48
CA LEU A 101 15.29 -5.91 -7.51
C LEU A 101 14.53 -6.76 -6.49
N LYS A 102 14.77 -8.07 -6.51
CA LYS A 102 14.13 -8.99 -5.56
C LYS A 102 14.48 -8.61 -4.12
N ASP A 103 15.75 -8.33 -3.84
CA ASP A 103 16.22 -7.92 -2.52
C ASP A 103 15.56 -6.61 -2.06
N ALA A 104 15.36 -5.65 -2.96
CA ALA A 104 14.69 -4.39 -2.66
C ALA A 104 13.19 -4.59 -2.35
N LEU A 105 12.51 -5.44 -3.13
CA LEU A 105 11.11 -5.80 -2.88
C LEU A 105 10.92 -6.50 -1.54
N GLU A 106 11.77 -7.48 -1.25
CA GLU A 106 11.74 -8.23 0.02
C GLU A 106 12.02 -7.30 1.21
N ARG A 107 13.01 -6.42 1.11
CA ARG A 107 13.29 -5.42 2.16
C ARG A 107 12.09 -4.50 2.39
N PHE A 108 11.47 -3.99 1.33
CA PHE A 108 10.29 -3.12 1.46
C PHE A 108 9.16 -3.83 2.20
N ILE A 109 8.81 -5.05 1.79
CA ILE A 109 7.73 -5.84 2.38
C ILE A 109 8.06 -6.16 3.85
N THR A 110 9.27 -6.64 4.12
CA THR A 110 9.72 -6.98 5.48
C THR A 110 9.69 -5.75 6.39
N THR A 111 10.18 -4.60 5.92
CA THR A 111 10.17 -3.36 6.70
C THR A 111 8.75 -2.90 7.02
N CYS A 112 7.78 -3.07 6.12
CA CYS A 112 6.37 -2.80 6.42
C CYS A 112 5.89 -3.65 7.60
N TRP A 113 6.15 -4.95 7.58
CA TRP A 113 5.78 -5.86 8.66
C TRP A 113 6.50 -5.52 9.98
N ASP A 114 7.78 -5.18 9.90
CA ASP A 114 8.60 -4.84 11.07
C ASP A 114 8.10 -3.60 11.81
N ILE A 115 7.56 -2.62 11.11
CA ILE A 115 6.93 -1.44 11.75
C ILE A 115 5.49 -1.71 12.23
N GLY A 116 4.96 -2.91 12.03
CA GLY A 116 3.60 -3.30 12.39
C GLY A 116 2.54 -2.92 11.36
N LEU A 117 2.95 -2.68 10.12
CA LEU A 117 2.07 -2.45 8.99
C LEU A 117 1.85 -3.76 8.23
N GLU A 118 0.77 -4.44 8.54
CA GLU A 118 0.40 -5.72 7.93
C GLU A 118 -0.12 -5.47 6.52
N ILE A 119 0.73 -5.72 5.52
CA ILE A 119 0.37 -5.57 4.12
C ILE A 119 0.10 -6.92 3.46
N GLY A 120 -0.97 -6.99 2.67
CA GLY A 120 -1.17 -7.96 1.61
C GLY A 120 -0.53 -7.43 0.34
N SER A 121 0.54 -8.05 -0.15
CA SER A 121 1.29 -7.53 -1.29
C SER A 121 1.22 -8.44 -2.49
N SER A 122 1.03 -7.88 -3.67
CA SER A 122 1.26 -8.53 -4.95
C SER A 122 2.31 -7.75 -5.73
N VAL A 123 3.19 -8.46 -6.43
CA VAL A 123 4.27 -7.90 -7.25
C VAL A 123 4.03 -8.34 -8.67
N ARG A 124 3.71 -7.41 -9.58
CA ARG A 124 3.31 -7.72 -10.95
C ARG A 124 3.75 -6.64 -11.93
N THR A 125 3.99 -7.05 -13.16
CA THR A 125 4.01 -6.18 -14.33
C THR A 125 2.58 -5.85 -14.78
N LEU A 126 2.41 -4.91 -15.71
CA LEU A 126 1.12 -4.60 -16.29
C LEU A 126 0.50 -5.82 -17.00
N ALA A 127 1.30 -6.54 -17.77
CA ALA A 127 0.85 -7.74 -18.49
C ALA A 127 0.36 -8.84 -17.53
N GLU A 128 1.05 -9.05 -16.41
CA GLU A 128 0.63 -9.99 -15.37
C GLU A 128 -0.67 -9.55 -14.68
N CYS A 129 -0.84 -8.25 -14.40
CA CYS A 129 -2.09 -7.72 -13.85
C CYS A 129 -3.29 -8.02 -14.77
N LEU A 130 -3.14 -7.82 -16.07
CA LEU A 130 -4.21 -8.07 -17.05
C LEU A 130 -4.51 -9.57 -17.19
N SER A 131 -3.47 -10.40 -17.24
CA SER A 131 -3.64 -11.86 -17.30
C SER A 131 -4.40 -12.42 -16.10
N GLU A 132 -4.04 -11.98 -14.90
CA GLU A 132 -4.71 -12.38 -13.65
C GLU A 132 -6.17 -11.88 -13.60
N ALA A 133 -6.40 -10.62 -13.99
CA ALA A 133 -7.73 -10.01 -14.00
C ALA A 133 -8.70 -10.69 -14.98
N GLN A 134 -8.19 -11.27 -16.08
CA GLN A 134 -9.01 -12.06 -17.02
C GLN A 134 -9.45 -13.39 -16.41
N GLY A 135 -8.66 -13.97 -15.53
CA GLY A 135 -8.94 -15.26 -14.89
C GLY A 135 -9.69 -15.15 -13.56
N ASP A 136 -9.65 -14.02 -12.89
CA ASP A 136 -10.20 -13.83 -11.55
C ASP A 136 -10.92 -12.48 -11.42
N VAL A 137 -12.24 -12.55 -11.25
CA VAL A 137 -13.10 -11.38 -11.06
C VAL A 137 -12.76 -10.60 -9.79
N THR A 138 -12.20 -11.26 -8.77
CA THR A 138 -11.78 -10.60 -7.53
C THR A 138 -10.57 -9.69 -7.79
N VAL A 139 -9.62 -10.17 -8.59
CA VAL A 139 -8.47 -9.37 -9.03
C VAL A 139 -8.94 -8.19 -9.86
N MET A 140 -9.83 -8.40 -10.82
CA MET A 140 -10.40 -7.32 -11.64
C MET A 140 -11.06 -6.25 -10.76
N THR A 141 -11.92 -6.66 -9.81
CA THR A 141 -12.60 -5.75 -8.89
C THR A 141 -11.59 -4.95 -8.05
N ALA A 142 -10.57 -5.61 -7.51
CA ALA A 142 -9.53 -4.96 -6.71
C ALA A 142 -8.76 -3.91 -7.53
N LEU A 143 -8.49 -4.18 -8.80
CA LEU A 143 -7.81 -3.24 -9.70
C LEU A 143 -8.71 -2.08 -10.13
N LEU A 144 -10.02 -2.29 -10.29
CA LEU A 144 -10.99 -1.21 -10.55
C LEU A 144 -11.09 -0.20 -9.39
N GLU A 145 -10.85 -0.64 -8.18
CA GLU A 145 -10.82 0.20 -6.99
C GLU A 145 -9.43 0.80 -6.70
N ALA A 146 -8.46 0.58 -7.59
CA ALA A 146 -7.07 0.95 -7.39
C ALA A 146 -6.84 2.45 -7.27
N ARG A 147 -5.87 2.84 -6.44
CA ARG A 147 -5.45 4.22 -6.17
C ARG A 147 -3.93 4.32 -6.09
N PRO A 148 -3.28 5.33 -6.70
CA PRO A 148 -1.84 5.48 -6.61
C PRO A 148 -1.41 5.93 -5.22
N ILE A 149 -0.30 5.35 -4.70
CA ILE A 149 0.33 5.74 -3.44
C ILE A 149 1.67 6.43 -3.74
N ALA A 150 2.53 5.81 -4.52
CA ALA A 150 3.86 6.31 -4.85
C ALA A 150 4.30 5.84 -6.25
N GLY A 151 5.34 6.46 -6.79
CA GLY A 151 5.86 6.18 -8.13
C GLY A 151 5.33 7.13 -9.20
N PRO A 152 5.73 6.95 -10.46
CA PRO A 152 5.36 7.85 -11.55
C PRO A 152 3.85 7.74 -11.88
N PRO A 153 3.13 8.86 -11.99
CA PRO A 153 1.71 8.87 -12.32
C PRO A 153 1.37 8.13 -13.63
N ALA A 154 2.25 8.23 -14.63
CA ALA A 154 2.06 7.56 -15.92
C ALA A 154 1.87 6.04 -15.77
N ARG A 155 2.65 5.39 -14.88
CA ARG A 155 2.54 3.94 -14.67
C ARG A 155 1.17 3.51 -14.14
N PHE A 156 0.59 4.31 -13.25
CA PHE A 156 -0.76 4.07 -12.77
C PHE A 156 -1.82 4.37 -13.84
N GLN A 157 -1.61 5.40 -14.66
CA GLN A 157 -2.50 5.72 -15.80
C GLN A 157 -2.51 4.60 -16.83
N ASP A 158 -1.35 3.98 -17.11
CA ASP A 158 -1.25 2.82 -18.01
C ASP A 158 -2.09 1.65 -17.48
N LEU A 159 -2.01 1.38 -16.16
CA LEU A 159 -2.83 0.36 -15.52
C LEU A 159 -4.33 0.65 -15.67
N GLN A 160 -4.74 1.89 -15.39
CA GLN A 160 -6.15 2.28 -15.50
C GLN A 160 -6.67 2.16 -16.94
N ALA A 161 -5.88 2.61 -17.91
CA ALA A 161 -6.25 2.53 -19.34
C ALA A 161 -6.39 1.08 -19.81
N ALA A 162 -5.52 0.19 -19.33
CA ALA A 162 -5.53 -1.21 -19.71
C ALA A 162 -6.72 -1.99 -19.11
N ILE A 163 -7.14 -1.63 -17.88
CA ILE A 163 -8.30 -2.26 -17.21
C ILE A 163 -9.62 -1.78 -17.79
N ALA A 164 -9.67 -0.57 -18.36
CA ALA A 164 -10.89 0.03 -18.94
C ALA A 164 -11.25 -0.54 -20.31
N GLN A 165 -10.41 -1.39 -20.93
CA GLN A 165 -10.63 -2.04 -22.23
C GLN A 165 -11.37 -3.37 -22.08
#